data_6b1ab728f71cc90fa4aa925d323b2e74
#
_entry.id   6b1ab728f71cc90fa4aa925d323b2e74
#
_cell.length_a   1.000
_cell.length_b   1.000
_cell.length_c   1.000
_cell.angle_alpha   90.00
_cell.angle_beta   90.00
_cell.angle_gamma   90.00
#
_symmetry.space_group_name_H-M   'P 1'
#
loop_
_entity.id
_entity.type
_entity.pdbx_description
1 polymer ?
#
loop_
_entity_poly.entity_id
_entity_poly.type
_entity_poly.pdbx_seq_one_letter_code
_entity_poly.pdbx_strand_id
1 'polypeptide(L)'
;HEKRYSDTILTLSDTYEAGHSLFIVDEKKANDWMLHPDDDLWRGEKGLSNPCPCGYRLHTEKEWRALLSLGYEVKTSPEGFYYLSIADGQLLLPAAGLRNAYTGNFQHIGTRGYYWGANAISRGTSACIDFNKDDITTNISIFGFRAFGRSVRCVKDNQ
;
A
#
# COMPACT_ATOMS: atom_id res chain seq x y z
N HIS A 1 9.43 16.62 -12.77
CA HIS A 1 8.21 15.88 -13.14
C HIS A 1 8.44 14.42 -12.81
N GLU A 2 7.84 13.93 -11.73
CA GLU A 2 7.79 12.50 -11.46
C GLU A 2 7.09 11.81 -12.63
N LYS A 3 7.74 10.79 -13.19
CA LYS A 3 7.08 9.92 -14.17
C LYS A 3 5.91 9.23 -13.46
N ARG A 4 4.69 9.47 -13.91
CA ARG A 4 3.50 8.77 -13.40
C ARG A 4 3.50 7.28 -13.72
N TYR A 5 4.34 6.87 -14.68
CA TYR A 5 4.46 5.49 -15.14
C TYR A 5 5.95 5.16 -15.27
N SER A 6 6.37 4.08 -14.66
CA SER A 6 7.66 3.45 -14.94
C SER A 6 7.45 2.21 -15.78
N ASP A 7 8.42 1.88 -16.62
CA ASP A 7 8.47 0.58 -17.26
C ASP A 7 8.62 -0.53 -16.22
N THR A 8 8.49 -1.77 -16.63
CA THR A 8 8.61 -2.96 -15.76
C THR A 8 9.93 -3.67 -15.96
N ILE A 9 10.35 -4.44 -14.96
CA ILE A 9 11.50 -5.35 -15.03
C ILE A 9 11.15 -6.65 -14.32
N LEU A 10 11.65 -7.78 -14.86
CA LEU A 10 11.39 -9.13 -14.32
C LEU A 10 12.40 -9.58 -13.26
N THR A 11 13.46 -8.81 -13.05
CA THR A 11 14.51 -9.15 -12.08
C THR A 11 14.14 -8.68 -10.69
N LEU A 12 14.01 -9.61 -9.75
CA LEU A 12 13.84 -9.29 -8.33
C LEU A 12 15.08 -8.59 -7.78
N SER A 13 14.90 -7.70 -6.82
CA SER A 13 16.03 -6.99 -6.20
C SER A 13 16.69 -7.84 -5.13
N ASP A 14 18.02 -7.86 -5.10
CA ASP A 14 18.81 -8.48 -4.05
C ASP A 14 18.94 -7.60 -2.80
N THR A 15 18.63 -6.31 -2.93
CA THR A 15 18.77 -5.31 -1.87
C THR A 15 17.49 -4.49 -1.71
N TYR A 16 17.34 -3.84 -0.55
CA TYR A 16 16.23 -2.92 -0.27
C TYR A 16 16.23 -1.65 -1.15
N GLU A 17 17.34 -1.35 -1.80
CA GLU A 17 17.45 -0.32 -2.84
C GLU A 17 17.60 -1.01 -4.19
N ALA A 18 16.56 -0.98 -5.01
CA ALA A 18 16.58 -1.65 -6.31
C ALA A 18 17.56 -1.02 -7.31
N GLY A 19 18.07 0.19 -7.04
CA GLY A 19 19.02 0.91 -7.89
C GLY A 19 18.43 1.43 -9.21
N HIS A 20 17.12 1.36 -9.39
CA HIS A 20 16.40 1.84 -10.58
C HIS A 20 14.97 2.26 -10.23
N SER A 21 14.33 2.99 -11.17
CA SER A 21 12.95 3.47 -11.06
C SER A 21 11.91 2.55 -11.73
N LEU A 22 12.31 1.35 -12.17
CA LEU A 22 11.43 0.40 -12.84
C LEU A 22 10.57 -0.34 -11.82
N PHE A 23 9.35 -0.68 -12.21
CA PHE A 23 8.47 -1.50 -11.38
C PHE A 23 8.82 -2.98 -11.55
N ILE A 24 9.16 -3.64 -10.44
CA ILE A 24 9.53 -5.05 -10.44
C ILE A 24 8.25 -5.89 -10.54
N VAL A 25 8.20 -6.77 -11.53
CA VAL A 25 7.12 -7.76 -11.72
C VAL A 25 7.67 -9.18 -11.55
N ASP A 26 6.88 -10.05 -10.96
CA ASP A 26 7.16 -11.48 -10.86
C ASP A 26 5.98 -12.27 -11.41
N GLU A 27 6.08 -12.72 -12.64
CA GLU A 27 5.03 -13.47 -13.34
C GLU A 27 4.70 -14.83 -12.70
N LYS A 28 5.57 -15.34 -11.85
CA LYS A 28 5.44 -16.68 -11.26
C LYS A 28 4.85 -16.70 -9.85
N LYS A 29 5.32 -15.83 -8.97
CA LYS A 29 4.98 -15.88 -7.54
C LYS A 29 4.36 -14.58 -7.02
N ALA A 30 4.83 -13.44 -7.50
CA ALA A 30 4.39 -12.08 -7.14
C ALA A 30 4.25 -11.80 -5.61
N ASN A 31 4.98 -12.56 -4.78
CA ASN A 31 4.86 -12.44 -3.32
C ASN A 31 5.64 -11.23 -2.79
N ASP A 32 6.86 -11.06 -3.30
CA ASP A 32 7.76 -9.99 -2.86
C ASP A 32 8.55 -9.45 -4.06
N TRP A 33 8.89 -8.17 -4.04
CA TRP A 33 9.76 -7.55 -5.03
C TRP A 33 11.25 -7.82 -4.77
N MET A 34 11.58 -8.34 -3.58
CA MET A 34 12.92 -8.76 -3.21
C MET A 34 13.12 -10.27 -3.41
N LEU A 35 14.31 -10.66 -3.83
CA LEU A 35 14.72 -12.06 -3.90
C LEU A 35 14.78 -12.70 -2.50
N HIS A 36 15.23 -11.92 -1.53
CA HIS A 36 15.30 -12.29 -0.12
C HIS A 36 14.37 -11.36 0.68
N PRO A 37 13.09 -11.74 0.92
CA PRO A 37 12.13 -10.93 1.66
C PRO A 37 12.64 -10.53 3.05
N ASP A 38 12.51 -9.24 3.36
CA ASP A 38 12.84 -8.68 4.67
C ASP A 38 11.58 -8.07 5.29
N ASP A 39 11.19 -8.53 6.46
CA ASP A 39 9.98 -8.13 7.15
C ASP A 39 10.13 -6.81 7.93
N ASP A 40 11.35 -6.31 8.09
CA ASP A 40 11.66 -5.11 8.87
C ASP A 40 11.84 -3.83 8.02
N LEU A 41 11.75 -3.93 6.69
CA LEU A 41 12.00 -2.79 5.78
C LEU A 41 11.15 -1.54 6.09
N TRP A 42 9.90 -1.73 6.51
CA TRP A 42 8.97 -0.64 6.81
C TRP A 42 8.63 -0.52 8.29
N ARG A 43 9.44 -1.11 9.16
CA ARG A 43 9.22 -1.14 10.60
C ARG A 43 9.52 0.20 11.25
N GLY A 44 8.47 1.01 11.44
CA GLY A 44 8.56 2.33 12.04
C GLY A 44 9.34 3.35 11.19
N GLU A 45 9.75 4.45 11.82
CA GLU A 45 10.54 5.50 11.16
C GLU A 45 11.92 5.00 10.70
N LYS A 46 12.49 4.08 11.45
CA LYS A 46 13.85 3.57 11.23
C LYS A 46 13.92 2.37 10.28
N GLY A 47 12.80 1.97 9.68
CA GLY A 47 12.80 0.94 8.65
C GLY A 47 13.70 1.33 7.48
N LEU A 48 14.54 0.42 7.01
CA LEU A 48 15.56 0.69 5.97
C LEU A 48 15.00 1.24 4.67
N SER A 49 13.74 0.94 4.37
CA SER A 49 13.04 1.36 3.14
C SER A 49 11.70 2.04 3.45
N ASN A 50 11.63 2.79 4.58
CA ASN A 50 10.44 3.54 4.94
C ASN A 50 10.06 4.52 3.81
N PRO A 51 8.87 4.40 3.20
CA PRO A 51 8.46 5.26 2.09
C PRO A 51 7.98 6.65 2.54
N CYS A 52 7.96 6.91 3.84
CA CYS A 52 7.49 8.16 4.42
C CYS A 52 8.62 9.16 4.64
N PRO A 53 8.33 10.48 4.66
CA PRO A 53 9.32 11.48 5.03
C PRO A 53 9.88 11.28 6.45
N CYS A 54 11.04 11.87 6.74
CA CYS A 54 11.63 11.88 8.07
C CYS A 54 10.62 12.35 9.13
N GLY A 55 10.55 11.64 10.27
CA GLY A 55 9.56 11.87 11.32
C GLY A 55 8.18 11.28 11.04
N TYR A 56 8.03 10.54 9.94
CA TYR A 56 6.78 9.87 9.58
C TYR A 56 7.01 8.40 9.25
N ARG A 57 5.98 7.61 9.42
CA ARG A 57 5.95 6.17 9.09
C ARG A 57 4.60 5.73 8.54
N LEU A 58 4.52 4.52 8.06
CA LEU A 58 3.23 3.90 7.73
C LEU A 58 2.41 3.62 9.00
N HIS A 59 1.09 3.63 8.85
CA HIS A 59 0.20 3.14 9.89
C HIS A 59 0.42 1.66 10.16
N THR A 60 0.42 1.27 11.43
CA THR A 60 0.30 -0.14 11.81
C THR A 60 -1.12 -0.65 11.58
N GLU A 61 -1.28 -1.98 11.55
CA GLU A 61 -2.59 -2.62 11.52
C GLU A 61 -3.50 -2.12 12.65
N LYS A 62 -2.96 -2.04 13.86
CA LYS A 62 -3.69 -1.57 15.04
C LYS A 62 -4.20 -0.13 14.86
N GLU A 63 -3.39 0.73 14.29
CA GLU A 63 -3.77 2.13 14.02
C GLU A 63 -4.83 2.23 12.93
N TRP A 64 -4.73 1.43 11.86
CA TRP A 64 -5.78 1.36 10.86
C TRP A 64 -7.12 0.92 11.46
N ARG A 65 -7.11 -0.11 12.31
CA ARG A 65 -8.32 -0.56 13.02
C ARG A 65 -8.89 0.53 13.94
N ALA A 66 -8.02 1.24 14.67
CA ALA A 66 -8.44 2.34 15.52
C ALA A 66 -9.06 3.49 14.71
N LEU A 67 -8.48 3.86 13.57
CA LEU A 67 -9.04 4.88 12.69
C LEU A 67 -10.42 4.48 12.17
N LEU A 68 -10.58 3.25 11.69
CA LEU A 68 -11.87 2.77 11.21
C LEU A 68 -12.94 2.69 12.31
N SER A 69 -12.55 2.46 13.58
CA SER A 69 -13.48 2.46 14.71
C SER A 69 -14.07 3.83 15.02
N LEU A 70 -13.49 4.93 14.50
CA LEU A 70 -14.05 6.29 14.60
C LEU A 70 -15.23 6.53 13.64
N GLY A 71 -15.60 5.52 12.85
CA GLY A 71 -16.63 5.62 11.84
C GLY A 71 -16.05 5.91 10.45
N TYR A 72 -16.63 5.28 9.46
CA TYR A 72 -16.21 5.43 8.07
C TYR A 72 -17.35 5.25 7.09
N GLU A 73 -17.18 5.80 5.90
CA GLU A 73 -18.12 5.68 4.79
C GLU A 73 -17.37 5.73 3.45
N VAL A 74 -17.76 4.89 2.51
CA VAL A 74 -17.29 5.01 1.12
C VAL A 74 -18.21 5.96 0.38
N LYS A 75 -17.64 7.06 -0.11
CA LYS A 75 -18.35 8.11 -0.86
C LYS A 75 -17.94 8.14 -2.31
N THR A 76 -18.79 8.78 -3.11
CA THR A 76 -18.52 9.02 -4.54
C THR A 76 -18.25 10.50 -4.75
N SER A 77 -17.15 10.83 -5.45
CA SER A 77 -16.87 12.21 -5.85
C SER A 77 -17.81 12.66 -6.99
N PRO A 78 -17.93 13.96 -7.26
CA PRO A 78 -18.69 14.48 -8.39
C PRO A 78 -18.29 13.88 -9.75
N GLU A 79 -17.01 13.51 -9.89
CA GLU A 79 -16.43 12.88 -11.10
C GLU A 79 -16.67 11.37 -11.16
N GLY A 80 -17.34 10.77 -10.15
CA GLY A 80 -17.69 9.36 -10.10
C GLY A 80 -16.61 8.44 -9.50
N PHE A 81 -15.54 8.98 -8.90
CA PHE A 81 -14.50 8.19 -8.23
C PHE A 81 -14.88 7.93 -6.77
N TYR A 82 -14.54 6.76 -6.27
CA TYR A 82 -14.74 6.43 -4.86
C TYR A 82 -13.60 6.93 -3.98
N TYR A 83 -13.94 7.21 -2.74
CA TYR A 83 -13.00 7.49 -1.67
C TYR A 83 -13.55 7.04 -0.33
N LEU A 84 -12.68 6.63 0.56
CA LEU A 84 -13.02 6.31 1.95
C LEU A 84 -12.89 7.58 2.80
N SER A 85 -13.98 7.95 3.43
CA SER A 85 -14.07 9.04 4.41
C SER A 85 -14.06 8.42 5.80
N ILE A 86 -13.13 8.81 6.66
CA ILE A 86 -12.99 8.31 8.03
C ILE A 86 -13.14 9.48 8.99
N ALA A 87 -13.74 9.26 10.17
CA ALA A 87 -13.95 10.24 11.22
C ALA A 87 -14.61 11.53 10.67
N ASP A 88 -15.76 11.39 10.05
CA ASP A 88 -16.54 12.50 9.46
C ASP A 88 -15.74 13.40 8.50
N GLY A 89 -14.87 12.80 7.71
CA GLY A 89 -14.09 13.49 6.67
C GLY A 89 -12.74 14.05 7.15
N GLN A 90 -12.33 13.78 8.36
CA GLN A 90 -11.01 14.19 8.84
C GLN A 90 -9.87 13.48 8.10
N LEU A 91 -10.11 12.27 7.60
CA LEU A 91 -9.19 11.54 6.74
C LEU A 91 -9.91 11.06 5.49
N LEU A 92 -9.40 11.45 4.32
CA LEU A 92 -9.90 11.02 3.02
C LEU A 92 -8.84 10.16 2.32
N LEU A 93 -9.26 8.99 1.84
CA LEU A 93 -8.41 8.05 1.12
C LEU A 93 -9.03 7.79 -0.28
N PRO A 94 -8.45 8.33 -1.36
CA PRO A 94 -8.94 8.08 -2.72
C PRO A 94 -8.84 6.62 -3.13
N ALA A 95 -9.77 6.15 -3.97
CA ALA A 95 -9.70 4.85 -4.64
C ALA A 95 -8.67 4.88 -5.79
N ALA A 96 -7.38 4.98 -5.45
CA ALA A 96 -6.30 5.14 -6.42
C ALA A 96 -5.95 3.86 -7.20
N GLY A 97 -6.58 2.74 -6.86
CA GLY A 97 -6.27 1.44 -7.45
C GLY A 97 -4.97 0.85 -6.95
N LEU A 98 -4.45 -0.11 -7.70
CA LEU A 98 -3.14 -0.74 -7.45
C LEU A 98 -2.37 -0.95 -8.75
N ARG A 99 -1.07 -1.23 -8.65
CA ARG A 99 -0.25 -1.75 -9.73
C ARG A 99 -0.04 -3.24 -9.54
N ASN A 100 -0.41 -4.02 -10.53
CA ASN A 100 -0.42 -5.48 -10.45
C ASN A 100 1.00 -6.05 -10.50
N ALA A 101 1.34 -6.93 -9.56
CA ALA A 101 2.67 -7.51 -9.42
C ALA A 101 3.04 -8.52 -10.53
N TYR A 102 2.05 -9.09 -11.21
CA TYR A 102 2.29 -10.05 -12.30
C TYR A 102 2.47 -9.38 -13.65
N THR A 103 1.75 -8.30 -13.89
CA THR A 103 1.67 -7.67 -15.23
C THR A 103 2.24 -6.26 -15.27
N GLY A 104 2.44 -5.63 -14.11
CA GLY A 104 2.82 -4.22 -14.01
C GLY A 104 1.71 -3.24 -14.40
N ASN A 105 0.52 -3.71 -14.74
CA ASN A 105 -0.60 -2.87 -15.16
C ASN A 105 -1.32 -2.24 -13.96
N PHE A 106 -1.87 -1.05 -14.17
CA PHE A 106 -2.78 -0.43 -13.20
C PHE A 106 -4.16 -1.07 -13.25
N GLN A 107 -4.77 -1.26 -12.09
CA GLN A 107 -6.09 -1.85 -11.94
C GLN A 107 -6.94 -1.08 -10.93
N HIS A 108 -8.25 -1.07 -11.11
CA HIS A 108 -9.25 -0.55 -10.19
C HIS A 108 -9.15 0.95 -9.87
N ILE A 109 -8.49 1.75 -10.73
CA ILE A 109 -8.40 3.20 -10.55
C ILE A 109 -9.81 3.79 -10.48
N GLY A 110 -10.07 4.63 -9.49
CA GLY A 110 -11.35 5.28 -9.24
C GLY A 110 -12.41 4.39 -8.59
N THR A 111 -12.20 3.07 -8.51
CA THR A 111 -13.21 2.12 -8.04
C THR A 111 -12.81 1.35 -6.78
N ARG A 112 -11.50 1.25 -6.48
CA ARG A 112 -11.01 0.52 -5.31
C ARG A 112 -9.76 1.19 -4.74
N GLY A 113 -9.67 1.28 -3.42
CA GLY A 113 -8.52 1.82 -2.71
C GLY A 113 -7.73 0.71 -2.03
N TYR A 114 -6.40 0.83 -2.10
CA TYR A 114 -5.45 -0.11 -1.50
C TYR A 114 -4.34 0.67 -0.82
N TYR A 115 -4.20 0.52 0.49
CA TYR A 115 -3.23 1.26 1.29
C TYR A 115 -2.40 0.33 2.15
N TRP A 116 -1.09 0.49 2.08
CA TRP A 116 -0.15 -0.28 2.88
C TRP A 116 -0.23 0.05 4.37
N GLY A 117 0.00 -0.96 5.19
CA GLY A 117 0.37 -0.84 6.60
C GLY A 117 1.82 -1.27 6.85
N ALA A 118 2.36 -0.90 8.00
CA ALA A 118 3.76 -1.13 8.36
C ALA A 118 4.09 -2.59 8.75
N ASN A 119 3.08 -3.35 9.18
CA ASN A 119 3.34 -4.68 9.74
C ASN A 119 3.49 -5.74 8.65
N ALA A 120 4.57 -6.49 8.69
CA ALA A 120 4.62 -7.79 8.04
C ALA A 120 3.63 -8.76 8.73
N ILE A 121 2.90 -9.52 7.93
CA ILE A 121 1.93 -10.52 8.42
C ILE A 121 2.54 -11.91 8.29
N SER A 122 3.15 -12.18 7.15
CA SER A 122 3.88 -13.40 6.85
C SER A 122 4.93 -13.08 5.80
N ARG A 123 5.81 -14.05 5.54
CA ARG A 123 6.87 -13.88 4.53
C ARG A 123 6.28 -13.45 3.18
N GLY A 124 6.66 -12.27 2.71
CA GLY A 124 6.20 -11.70 1.45
C GLY A 124 4.86 -10.97 1.51
N THR A 125 4.22 -10.84 2.69
CA THR A 125 2.96 -10.12 2.85
C THR A 125 3.03 -9.05 3.94
N SER A 126 2.30 -7.97 3.76
CA SER A 126 2.17 -6.89 4.73
C SER A 126 0.72 -6.50 4.95
N ALA A 127 0.46 -5.87 6.08
CA ALA A 127 -0.83 -5.30 6.41
C ALA A 127 -1.29 -4.31 5.33
N CYS A 128 -2.56 -4.29 5.05
CA CYS A 128 -3.15 -3.31 4.13
C CYS A 128 -4.62 -3.07 4.45
N ILE A 129 -5.12 -1.91 4.02
CA ILE A 129 -6.55 -1.65 3.89
C ILE A 129 -6.91 -1.79 2.41
N ASP A 130 -8.03 -2.41 2.16
CA ASP A 130 -8.67 -2.52 0.86
C ASP A 130 -10.13 -2.11 1.01
N PHE A 131 -10.63 -1.24 0.14
CA PHE A 131 -12.03 -0.82 0.12
C PHE A 131 -12.56 -0.63 -1.29
N ASN A 132 -13.83 -0.91 -1.46
CA ASN A 132 -14.64 -0.58 -2.63
C ASN A 132 -16.00 -0.03 -2.17
N LYS A 133 -16.93 0.16 -3.09
CA LYS A 133 -18.25 0.72 -2.78
C LYS A 133 -19.03 -0.11 -1.75
N ASP A 134 -18.91 -1.43 -1.80
CA ASP A 134 -19.77 -2.36 -1.09
C ASP A 134 -19.09 -3.00 0.14
N ASP A 135 -17.76 -2.89 0.24
CA ASP A 135 -16.99 -3.56 1.28
C ASP A 135 -15.72 -2.81 1.65
N ILE A 136 -15.39 -2.85 2.94
CA ILE A 136 -14.08 -2.45 3.47
C ILE A 136 -13.47 -3.67 4.12
N THR A 137 -12.48 -4.22 3.44
CA THR A 137 -11.74 -5.34 3.98
C THR A 137 -10.53 -4.82 4.74
N THR A 138 -10.66 -4.71 6.05
CA THR A 138 -9.50 -4.60 6.95
C THR A 138 -8.81 -5.96 7.12
N ASN A 139 -9.08 -6.87 6.22
CA ASN A 139 -8.56 -8.23 6.30
C ASN A 139 -7.21 -8.30 5.58
N ILE A 140 -6.35 -7.98 6.24
CA ILE A 140 -4.93 -7.87 6.44
C ILE A 140 -4.15 -9.10 5.95
N SER A 141 -4.77 -10.23 5.66
CA SER A 141 -4.01 -11.46 5.56
C SER A 141 -3.95 -12.14 4.20
N ILE A 142 -4.82 -11.80 3.23
CA ILE A 142 -4.93 -12.68 2.07
C ILE A 142 -4.29 -12.14 0.80
N PHE A 143 -4.15 -10.80 0.62
CA PHE A 143 -3.68 -10.21 -0.64
C PHE A 143 -2.67 -9.07 -0.49
N GLY A 144 -2.03 -8.96 0.66
CA GLY A 144 -1.02 -7.94 0.93
C GLY A 144 0.38 -8.33 0.41
N PHE A 145 0.50 -9.01 -0.74
CA PHE A 145 1.80 -9.33 -1.33
C PHE A 145 2.60 -8.08 -1.62
N ARG A 146 3.84 -8.04 -1.14
CA ARG A 146 4.69 -6.83 -1.18
C ARG A 146 5.14 -6.45 -2.59
N ALA A 147 5.03 -7.36 -3.55
CA ALA A 147 5.31 -7.05 -4.95
C ALA A 147 4.24 -6.16 -5.61
N PHE A 148 3.03 -6.04 -5.06
CA PHE A 148 2.00 -5.14 -5.59
C PHE A 148 2.32 -3.68 -5.27
N GLY A 149 2.11 -2.79 -6.24
CA GLY A 149 2.16 -1.34 -6.01
C GLY A 149 0.83 -0.85 -5.42
N ARG A 150 0.86 -0.35 -4.19
CA ARG A 150 -0.32 0.20 -3.48
C ARG A 150 0.00 1.58 -2.94
N SER A 151 -1.02 2.34 -2.61
CA SER A 151 -0.85 3.66 -2.01
C SER A 151 -0.27 3.57 -0.60
N VAL A 152 0.41 4.63 -0.19
CA VAL A 152 0.87 4.84 1.18
C VAL A 152 0.16 6.04 1.80
N ARG A 153 -0.10 5.96 3.09
CA ARG A 153 -0.55 7.10 3.90
C ARG A 153 0.32 7.16 5.15
N CYS A 154 1.10 8.21 5.24
CA CYS A 154 2.04 8.38 6.35
C CYS A 154 1.35 9.00 7.56
N VAL A 155 1.78 8.60 8.75
CA VAL A 155 1.41 9.19 10.04
C VAL A 155 2.67 9.70 10.73
N LYS A 156 2.55 10.79 11.48
CA LYS A 156 3.66 11.30 12.28
C LYS A 156 4.09 10.26 13.31
N ASP A 157 5.38 9.98 13.38
CA ASP A 157 5.92 9.11 14.42
C ASP A 157 6.08 9.93 15.71
N ASN A 158 5.36 9.53 16.74
CA ASN A 158 5.36 10.20 18.03
C ASN A 158 6.19 9.43 19.08
N GLN A 159 7.10 8.54 18.64
CA GLN A 159 7.97 7.77 19.53
C GLN A 159 9.27 8.50 19.83
#